data_23a463e04f3d9ce1fc12d65e674d9e5a
#
_entry.id   23a463e04f3d9ce1fc12d65e674d9e5a
#
_cell.length_a   1.000
_cell.length_b   1.000
_cell.length_c   1.000
_cell.angle_alpha   90.00
_cell.angle_beta   90.00
_cell.angle_gamma   90.00
#
_symmetry.space_group_name_H-M   'P 1'
#
loop_
_entity.id
_entity.type
_entity.pdbx_description
1 polymer ?
#
loop_
_entity_poly.entity_id
_entity_poly.type
_entity_poly.pdbx_seq_one_letter_code
_entity_poly.pdbx_strand_id
1 'polypeptide(L)'
;MMNFRDKQPIRTCVKKYANYKSYKPYLAKDFFNRCGYTDCSDFWFGGMNNFHIDHFKPWKKYPQNPLLKTDYQNLVYCCSYVNILKSDDLGTYLDPCNEDYNTHFQRDNIGAIIPITPVASYMHSKMK
;
A
#
# COMPACT_ATOMS: atom_id res chain seq x y z
N MET A 1 -20.73 11.59 -2.14
CA MET A 1 -19.37 11.13 -1.88
C MET A 1 -18.89 10.21 -2.98
N MET A 2 -17.63 10.30 -3.31
CA MET A 2 -17.06 9.50 -4.40
C MET A 2 -16.32 8.29 -3.86
N ASN A 3 -16.20 7.25 -4.70
CA ASN A 3 -15.37 6.08 -4.36
C ASN A 3 -13.94 6.49 -4.10
N PHE A 4 -13.28 5.79 -3.17
CA PHE A 4 -11.89 6.03 -2.86
C PHE A 4 -10.99 5.69 -4.04
N ARG A 5 -11.24 4.55 -4.70
CA ARG A 5 -10.47 4.10 -5.86
C ARG A 5 -11.36 3.43 -6.89
N ASP A 6 -10.90 3.42 -8.13
CA ASP A 6 -11.63 2.78 -9.23
C ASP A 6 -11.17 1.35 -9.48
N LYS A 7 -9.91 1.03 -9.17
CA LYS A 7 -9.31 -0.27 -9.48
C LYS A 7 -8.74 -0.90 -8.22
N GLN A 8 -9.13 -2.15 -7.99
CA GLN A 8 -8.65 -2.94 -6.86
C GLN A 8 -7.30 -3.57 -7.21
N PRO A 9 -6.22 -3.30 -6.45
CA PRO A 9 -4.96 -3.97 -6.71
C PRO A 9 -5.04 -5.45 -6.37
N ILE A 10 -4.39 -6.27 -7.19
CA ILE A 10 -4.34 -7.73 -7.02
C ILE A 10 -2.92 -8.19 -7.30
N ARG A 11 -2.33 -8.94 -6.37
CA ARG A 11 -0.98 -9.45 -6.53
C ARG A 11 -0.98 -10.67 -7.45
N THR A 12 -0.42 -10.54 -8.66
CA THR A 12 -0.43 -11.60 -9.67
C THR A 12 0.93 -12.19 -9.94
N CYS A 13 2.01 -11.62 -9.41
CA CYS A 13 3.37 -12.10 -9.67
C CYS A 13 3.60 -13.46 -9.01
N VAL A 14 4.03 -14.44 -9.82
CA VAL A 14 4.35 -15.79 -9.34
C VAL A 14 5.85 -16.05 -9.30
N LYS A 15 6.66 -15.09 -9.71
CA LYS A 15 8.11 -15.19 -9.63
C LYS A 15 8.58 -15.08 -8.19
N LYS A 16 9.76 -15.64 -7.91
CA LYS A 16 10.36 -15.58 -6.57
C LYS A 16 11.77 -15.00 -6.69
N TYR A 17 11.99 -13.90 -5.99
CA TYR A 17 13.27 -13.22 -5.96
C TYR A 17 13.85 -13.20 -4.55
N ALA A 18 15.17 -13.37 -4.45
CA ALA A 18 15.87 -13.23 -3.17
C ALA A 18 15.93 -11.76 -2.72
N ASN A 19 15.99 -10.84 -3.68
CA ASN A 19 15.95 -9.40 -3.40
C ASN A 19 14.56 -8.86 -3.69
N TYR A 20 13.85 -8.42 -2.65
CA TYR A 20 12.48 -7.94 -2.81
C TYR A 20 12.37 -6.73 -3.75
N LYS A 21 13.43 -5.95 -3.90
CA LYS A 21 13.42 -4.79 -4.82
C LYS A 21 13.22 -5.19 -6.27
N SER A 22 13.53 -6.44 -6.62
CA SER A 22 13.31 -6.97 -7.97
C SER A 22 11.84 -7.11 -8.33
N TYR A 23 10.95 -7.10 -7.34
CA TYR A 23 9.50 -7.16 -7.60
C TYR A 23 8.90 -5.83 -8.03
N LYS A 24 9.62 -4.72 -7.94
CA LYS A 24 9.02 -3.38 -8.11
C LYS A 24 8.25 -3.21 -9.43
N PRO A 25 8.75 -3.65 -10.60
CA PRO A 25 7.99 -3.51 -11.84
C PRO A 25 6.66 -4.29 -11.81
N TYR A 26 6.66 -5.45 -11.16
CA TYR A 26 5.45 -6.27 -11.04
C TYR A 26 4.45 -5.63 -10.09
N LEU A 27 4.93 -5.06 -8.98
CA LEU A 27 4.09 -4.32 -8.04
C LEU A 27 3.46 -3.10 -8.70
N ALA A 28 4.26 -2.33 -9.44
CA ALA A 28 3.74 -1.16 -10.14
C ALA A 28 2.58 -1.54 -11.05
N LYS A 29 2.72 -2.65 -11.79
CA LYS A 29 1.68 -3.15 -12.67
C LYS A 29 0.44 -3.59 -11.88
N ASP A 30 0.63 -4.40 -10.84
CA ASP A 30 -0.47 -4.95 -10.04
C ASP A 30 -1.23 -3.87 -9.28
N PHE A 31 -0.56 -2.76 -8.95
CA PHE A 31 -1.16 -1.62 -8.26
C PHE A 31 -1.57 -0.50 -9.23
N PHE A 32 -1.53 -0.74 -10.55
CA PHE A 32 -1.95 0.22 -11.58
C PHE A 32 -1.16 1.54 -11.51
N ASN A 33 0.11 1.47 -11.11
CA ASN A 33 1.00 2.61 -10.92
C ASN A 33 0.47 3.61 -9.88
N ARG A 34 -0.27 3.11 -8.88
CA ARG A 34 -0.86 3.91 -7.82
C ARG A 34 -0.46 3.39 -6.45
N CYS A 35 -0.36 4.31 -5.49
CA CYS A 35 -0.11 3.96 -4.10
C CYS A 35 -1.25 3.09 -3.56
N GLY A 36 -0.91 1.94 -2.98
CA GLY A 36 -1.92 1.04 -2.41
C GLY A 36 -2.73 1.66 -1.29
N TYR A 37 -2.13 2.61 -0.55
CA TYR A 37 -2.79 3.22 0.62
C TYR A 37 -3.56 4.50 0.29
N THR A 38 -3.13 5.27 -0.70
CA THR A 38 -3.74 6.57 -1.01
C THR A 38 -4.37 6.65 -2.39
N ASP A 39 -4.10 5.68 -3.24
CA ASP A 39 -4.49 5.65 -4.65
C ASP A 39 -3.87 6.79 -5.49
N CYS A 40 -2.84 7.44 -4.97
CA CYS A 40 -2.14 8.49 -5.69
C CYS A 40 -1.30 7.89 -6.82
N SER A 41 -1.39 8.48 -8.02
CA SER A 41 -0.62 8.00 -9.17
C SER A 41 0.87 8.33 -9.02
N ASP A 42 1.74 7.38 -9.38
CA ASP A 42 3.19 7.62 -9.35
C ASP A 42 3.62 8.65 -10.38
N PHE A 43 2.79 8.92 -11.40
CA PHE A 43 3.06 9.96 -12.39
C PHE A 43 3.38 11.32 -11.74
N TRP A 44 2.64 11.68 -10.70
CA TRP A 44 2.80 12.98 -10.01
C TRP A 44 4.08 13.04 -9.18
N PHE A 45 4.77 11.92 -8.99
CA PHE A 45 5.99 11.80 -8.18
C PHE A 45 7.22 11.45 -9.02
N GLY A 46 7.12 11.53 -10.35
CA GLY A 46 8.22 11.20 -11.24
C GLY A 46 8.28 9.75 -11.68
N GLY A 47 7.21 8.98 -11.45
CA GLY A 47 7.09 7.60 -11.91
C GLY A 47 7.55 6.56 -10.89
N MET A 48 7.71 5.34 -11.36
CA MET A 48 8.01 4.17 -10.53
C MET A 48 9.27 4.34 -9.68
N ASN A 49 10.28 5.05 -10.18
CA ASN A 49 11.56 5.18 -9.47
C ASN A 49 11.44 5.93 -8.15
N ASN A 50 10.41 6.76 -8.00
CA ASN A 50 10.20 7.56 -6.79
C ASN A 50 9.14 6.96 -5.85
N PHE A 51 8.55 5.84 -6.22
CA PHE A 51 7.71 5.07 -5.32
C PHE A 51 8.55 4.01 -4.61
N HIS A 52 8.01 3.52 -3.51
CA HIS A 52 8.69 2.59 -2.62
C HIS A 52 7.94 1.27 -2.50
N ILE A 53 8.63 0.27 -1.99
CA ILE A 53 8.02 -1.01 -1.62
C ILE A 53 7.89 -1.00 -0.10
N ASP A 54 6.65 -1.04 0.39
CA ASP A 54 6.37 -1.22 1.81
C ASP A 54 6.16 -2.70 2.09
N HIS A 55 6.71 -3.17 3.19
CA HIS A 55 6.37 -4.49 3.74
C HIS A 55 5.14 -4.30 4.61
N PHE A 56 4.01 -4.84 4.20
CA PHE A 56 2.75 -4.66 4.93
C PHE A 56 2.90 -5.05 6.39
N LYS A 57 3.48 -6.23 6.64
CA LYS A 57 3.96 -6.61 7.97
C LYS A 57 5.45 -6.31 8.00
N PRO A 58 5.92 -5.41 8.89
CA PRO A 58 7.34 -5.06 8.96
C PRO A 58 8.17 -6.29 9.32
N TRP A 59 8.93 -6.80 8.38
CA TRP A 59 9.61 -8.09 8.56
C TRP A 59 10.60 -8.11 9.75
N LYS A 60 11.17 -6.97 10.10
CA LYS A 60 12.08 -6.85 11.23
C LYS A 60 11.39 -7.07 12.57
N LYS A 61 10.09 -6.88 12.64
CA LYS A 61 9.28 -7.08 13.85
C LYS A 61 8.76 -8.51 14.00
N TYR A 62 9.02 -9.37 13.02
CA TYR A 62 8.56 -10.76 13.00
C TYR A 62 9.77 -11.69 12.75
N PRO A 63 10.74 -11.78 13.70
CA PRO A 63 11.98 -12.53 13.46
C PRO A 63 11.74 -14.03 13.24
N GLN A 64 10.61 -14.57 13.73
CA GLN A 64 10.26 -15.97 13.51
C GLN A 64 9.69 -16.24 12.12
N ASN A 65 9.46 -15.21 11.32
CA ASN A 65 8.94 -15.35 9.95
C ASN A 65 9.80 -14.56 8.97
N PRO A 66 11.02 -15.06 8.64
CA PRO A 66 11.94 -14.32 7.78
C PRO A 66 11.47 -14.20 6.33
N LEU A 67 10.52 -15.05 5.90
CA LEU A 67 10.00 -14.98 4.54
C LEU A 67 9.21 -13.73 4.26
N LEU A 68 8.74 -13.01 5.28
CA LEU A 68 8.01 -11.75 5.10
C LEU A 68 8.80 -10.71 4.31
N LYS A 69 10.13 -10.76 4.37
CA LYS A 69 10.99 -9.81 3.64
C LYS A 69 10.89 -10.00 2.13
N THR A 70 10.72 -11.23 1.66
CA THR A 70 10.76 -11.57 0.23
C THR A 70 9.45 -12.15 -0.29
N ASP A 71 8.42 -12.24 0.55
CA ASP A 71 7.10 -12.73 0.13
C ASP A 71 6.36 -11.62 -0.61
N TYR A 72 6.09 -11.83 -1.89
CA TYR A 72 5.37 -10.87 -2.72
C TYR A 72 4.01 -10.51 -2.13
N GLN A 73 3.35 -11.47 -1.46
CA GLN A 73 2.04 -11.23 -0.84
C GLN A 73 2.11 -10.28 0.35
N ASN A 74 3.31 -9.94 0.81
CA ASN A 74 3.52 -8.96 1.88
C ASN A 74 3.98 -7.59 1.37
N LEU A 75 4.03 -7.39 0.07
CA LEU A 75 4.57 -6.14 -0.51
C LEU A 75 3.46 -5.23 -0.98
N VAL A 76 3.64 -3.93 -0.76
CA VAL A 76 2.70 -2.88 -1.18
C VAL A 76 3.48 -1.81 -1.94
N TYR A 77 2.96 -1.42 -3.09
CA TYR A 77 3.50 -0.31 -3.87
C TYR A 77 2.98 0.98 -3.26
N CYS A 78 3.86 1.88 -2.83
CA CYS A 78 3.40 3.08 -2.15
C CYS A 78 4.32 4.28 -2.37
N CYS A 79 3.77 5.48 -2.18
CA CYS A 79 4.56 6.71 -2.24
C CYS A 79 5.48 6.81 -1.01
N SER A 80 6.58 7.53 -1.16
CA SER A 80 7.58 7.66 -0.09
C SER A 80 7.02 8.29 1.16
N TYR A 81 6.12 9.27 1.02
CA TYR A 81 5.53 9.98 2.15
C TYR A 81 4.80 9.01 3.09
N VAL A 82 3.90 8.19 2.53
CA VAL A 82 3.12 7.22 3.32
C VAL A 82 4.03 6.13 3.88
N ASN A 83 5.03 5.69 3.11
CA ASN A 83 5.97 4.69 3.57
C ASN A 83 6.74 5.16 4.81
N ILE A 84 7.16 6.42 4.83
CA ILE A 84 7.85 7.00 5.98
C ILE A 84 6.90 7.09 7.18
N LEU A 85 5.67 7.53 6.99
CA LEU A 85 4.70 7.67 8.08
C LEU A 85 4.30 6.34 8.69
N LYS A 86 4.11 5.31 7.88
CA LYS A 86 3.78 3.97 8.36
C LYS A 86 4.98 3.33 9.04
N SER A 87 6.16 3.43 8.42
CA SER A 87 7.41 2.85 8.92
C SER A 87 7.20 1.39 9.36
N ASP A 88 7.60 1.04 10.57
CA ASP A 88 7.44 -0.30 11.14
C ASP A 88 6.36 -0.37 12.22
N ASP A 89 5.38 0.55 12.17
CA ASP A 89 4.26 0.56 13.10
C ASP A 89 3.48 -0.77 13.02
N LEU A 90 3.22 -1.36 14.17
CA LEU A 90 2.47 -2.61 14.30
C LEU A 90 0.98 -2.39 14.56
N GLY A 91 0.49 -1.16 14.39
CA GLY A 91 -0.93 -0.87 14.50
C GLY A 91 -1.76 -1.58 13.45
N THR A 92 -3.06 -1.37 13.49
CA THR A 92 -3.98 -2.04 12.57
C THR A 92 -4.03 -1.32 11.23
N TYR A 93 -3.64 -2.03 10.17
CA TYR A 93 -3.70 -1.55 8.80
C TYR A 93 -4.50 -2.52 7.94
N LEU A 94 -5.09 -2.00 6.88
CA LEU A 94 -5.82 -2.80 5.89
C LEU A 94 -4.89 -3.07 4.70
N ASP A 95 -4.71 -4.35 4.36
CA ASP A 95 -3.94 -4.72 3.17
C ASP A 95 -4.74 -4.32 1.93
N PRO A 96 -4.20 -3.43 1.08
CA PRO A 96 -4.95 -2.93 -0.08
C PRO A 96 -5.36 -4.00 -1.08
N CYS A 97 -4.68 -5.14 -1.12
CA CYS A 97 -5.05 -6.24 -2.02
C CYS A 97 -6.10 -7.17 -1.42
N ASN A 98 -6.19 -7.26 -0.09
CA ASN A 98 -7.12 -8.16 0.58
C ASN A 98 -8.43 -7.50 0.99
N GLU A 99 -8.43 -6.16 1.08
CA GLU A 99 -9.60 -5.41 1.53
C GLU A 99 -10.10 -4.49 0.43
N ASP A 100 -11.42 -4.34 0.33
CA ASP A 100 -12.03 -3.34 -0.52
C ASP A 100 -11.97 -1.98 0.19
N TYR A 101 -11.04 -1.13 -0.21
CA TYR A 101 -10.87 0.17 0.42
C TYR A 101 -12.11 1.06 0.26
N ASN A 102 -12.94 0.84 -0.75
CA ASN A 102 -14.16 1.62 -0.92
C ASN A 102 -15.18 1.40 0.19
N THR A 103 -15.06 0.32 0.97
CA THR A 103 -15.89 0.07 2.16
C THR A 103 -15.37 0.74 3.40
N HIS A 104 -14.14 1.26 3.37
CA HIS A 104 -13.46 1.85 4.52
C HIS A 104 -13.16 3.33 4.35
N PHE A 105 -13.05 3.79 3.10
CA PHE A 105 -12.71 5.17 2.76
C PHE A 105 -13.63 5.69 1.66
N GLN A 106 -13.84 7.00 1.67
CA GLN A 106 -14.52 7.71 0.60
C GLN A 106 -13.74 8.98 0.29
N ARG A 107 -14.14 9.68 -0.77
CA ARG A 107 -13.60 11.00 -1.09
C ARG A 107 -14.72 12.02 -1.08
N ASP A 108 -14.41 13.21 -0.60
CA ASP A 108 -15.35 14.32 -0.67
C ASP A 108 -15.31 14.99 -2.06
N ASN A 109 -16.02 16.10 -2.21
CA ASN A 109 -16.14 16.80 -3.50
C ASN A 109 -14.83 17.41 -4.01
N ILE A 110 -13.83 17.57 -3.15
CA ILE A 110 -12.51 18.09 -3.53
C ILE A 110 -11.45 16.99 -3.56
N GLY A 111 -11.85 15.74 -3.39
CA GLY A 111 -10.95 14.59 -3.47
C GLY A 111 -10.24 14.23 -2.18
N ALA A 112 -10.56 14.88 -1.06
CA ALA A 112 -9.96 14.55 0.23
C ALA A 112 -10.43 13.17 0.71
N ILE A 113 -9.54 12.42 1.33
CA ILE A 113 -9.82 11.07 1.83
C ILE A 113 -10.58 11.18 3.15
N ILE A 114 -11.71 10.47 3.24
CA ILE A 114 -12.54 10.42 4.44
C ILE A 114 -12.62 9.00 4.93
N PRO A 115 -12.12 8.70 6.14
CA PRO A 115 -12.26 7.37 6.74
C PRO A 115 -13.68 7.16 7.25
N ILE A 116 -14.24 5.97 7.05
CA ILE A 116 -15.62 5.64 7.45
C ILE A 116 -15.72 4.43 8.37
N THR A 117 -14.58 3.84 8.75
CA THR A 117 -14.54 2.75 9.73
C THR A 117 -13.48 3.03 10.78
N PRO A 118 -13.52 2.38 11.97
CA PRO A 118 -12.51 2.60 13.01
C PRO A 118 -11.09 2.29 12.52
N VAL A 119 -10.89 1.20 11.77
CA VAL A 119 -9.56 0.86 11.22
C VAL A 119 -9.10 1.94 10.25
N ALA A 120 -10.00 2.39 9.38
CA ALA A 120 -9.69 3.45 8.42
C ALA A 120 -9.32 4.76 9.13
N SER A 121 -10.00 5.08 10.23
CA SER A 121 -9.69 6.27 11.03
C SER A 121 -8.29 6.19 11.63
N TYR A 122 -7.89 5.01 12.13
CA TYR A 122 -6.53 4.81 12.63
C TYR A 122 -5.50 5.04 11.53
N MET A 123 -5.69 4.40 10.37
CA MET A 123 -4.78 4.55 9.24
C MET A 123 -4.68 6.00 8.79
N HIS A 124 -5.82 6.67 8.69
CA HIS A 124 -5.87 8.07 8.26
C HIS A 124 -5.09 8.98 9.22
N SER A 125 -5.20 8.75 10.52
CA SER A 125 -4.49 9.55 11.51
C SER A 125 -2.97 9.31 11.47
N LYS A 126 -2.53 8.11 11.11
CA LYS A 126 -1.10 7.77 11.04
C LYS A 126 -0.46 8.22 9.73
N MET A 127 -1.20 8.23 8.64
CA MET A 127 -0.65 8.40 7.28
C MET A 127 -0.99 9.74 6.63
N LYS A 128 -1.61 10.64 7.34
CA LYS A 128 -1.97 11.94 6.73
C LYS A 128 -0.85 12.99 6.82
#